data_749b94333f2e436598ce6b2af6acc4fe
#
_entry.id   749b94333f2e436598ce6b2af6acc4fe
#
_cell.length_a   1.000
_cell.length_b   1.000
_cell.length_c   1.000
_cell.angle_alpha   90.00
_cell.angle_beta   90.00
_cell.angle_gamma   90.00
#
_symmetry.space_group_name_H-M   'P 1'
#
loop_
_entity.id
_entity.type
_entity.pdbx_description
1 polymer ?
#
loop_
_entity_poly.entity_id
_entity_poly.type
_entity_poly.pdbx_seq_one_letter_code
_entity_poly.pdbx_strand_id
1 'polypeptide(L)'
;GAPLGDSMDDLIVMNDPSLNKFLYKLVPDGTLFINSSIVTSAITRTDIKVVKVPVTEMALEMGNAKVLNIIMLGAYVGYTQVVPEDVVWQTIEHKLGKKPKLLPLNKQAFEAGLKIGKDAR
;
A
#
# COMPACT_ATOMS: atom_id res chain seq x y z
N GLY A 1 -20.30 -19.83 11.61
CA GLY A 1 -20.06 -18.67 10.78
C GLY A 1 -18.58 -18.43 10.57
N ALA A 2 -18.23 -17.63 9.61
CA ALA A 2 -16.84 -17.30 9.38
C ALA A 2 -16.24 -16.63 10.63
N PRO A 3 -15.03 -17.03 11.05
CA PRO A 3 -14.33 -16.32 12.10
C PRO A 3 -14.22 -14.85 11.75
N LEU A 4 -14.28 -13.98 12.74
CA LEU A 4 -14.13 -12.53 12.50
C LEU A 4 -12.83 -12.18 11.78
N GLY A 5 -11.77 -12.99 11.98
CA GLY A 5 -10.49 -12.82 11.29
C GLY A 5 -10.51 -13.11 9.80
N ASP A 6 -11.60 -13.68 9.26
CA ASP A 6 -11.71 -13.99 7.83
C ASP A 6 -12.20 -12.79 7.02
N SER A 7 -12.69 -11.73 7.65
CA SER A 7 -13.13 -10.53 6.95
C SER A 7 -12.15 -9.39 7.14
N MET A 8 -12.03 -8.54 6.13
CA MET A 8 -11.06 -7.44 6.10
C MET A 8 -11.74 -6.14 5.66
N ASP A 9 -11.40 -5.04 6.35
CA ASP A 9 -11.83 -3.70 5.96
C ASP A 9 -10.94 -3.12 4.87
N ASP A 10 -9.67 -3.52 4.87
CA ASP A 10 -8.67 -3.08 3.91
C ASP A 10 -7.89 -4.29 3.41
N LEU A 11 -7.56 -4.28 2.12
CA LEU A 11 -6.77 -5.34 1.50
C LEU A 11 -5.70 -4.71 0.62
N ILE A 12 -4.46 -5.12 0.83
CA ILE A 12 -3.33 -4.71 -0.01
C ILE A 12 -2.92 -5.89 -0.88
N VAL A 13 -2.90 -5.67 -2.19
CA VAL A 13 -2.60 -6.71 -3.18
C VAL A 13 -1.45 -6.27 -4.06
N MET A 14 -0.39 -7.06 -4.07
CA MET A 14 0.83 -6.76 -4.81
C MET A 14 0.91 -7.50 -6.14
N ASN A 15 0.11 -8.55 -6.35
CA ASN A 15 0.12 -9.34 -7.58
C ASN A 15 -1.25 -9.99 -7.84
N ASP A 16 -1.47 -10.50 -9.05
CA ASP A 16 -2.76 -11.11 -9.42
C ASP A 16 -3.12 -12.36 -8.59
N PRO A 17 -2.20 -13.29 -8.28
CA PRO A 17 -2.55 -14.43 -7.44
C PRO A 17 -3.11 -14.02 -6.08
N SER A 18 -2.55 -12.99 -5.44
CA SER A 18 -3.05 -12.49 -4.15
C SER A 18 -4.44 -11.88 -4.28
N LEU A 19 -4.70 -11.17 -5.39
CA LEU A 19 -6.03 -10.63 -5.67
C LEU A 19 -7.06 -11.75 -5.73
N ASN A 20 -6.80 -12.78 -6.52
CA ASN A 20 -7.72 -13.90 -6.69
C ASN A 20 -7.94 -14.67 -5.40
N LYS A 21 -6.92 -14.77 -4.55
CA LYS A 21 -6.98 -15.52 -3.32
C LYS A 21 -7.74 -14.80 -2.20
N PHE A 22 -7.63 -13.47 -2.11
CA PHE A 22 -8.06 -12.73 -0.92
C PHE A 22 -9.20 -11.74 -1.16
N LEU A 23 -9.54 -11.40 -2.41
CA LEU A 23 -10.54 -10.36 -2.67
C LEU A 23 -11.89 -10.65 -2.02
N TYR A 24 -12.30 -11.91 -1.96
CA TYR A 24 -13.59 -12.29 -1.37
C TYR A 24 -13.69 -11.96 0.13
N LYS A 25 -12.54 -11.78 0.81
CA LYS A 25 -12.50 -11.46 2.23
C LYS A 25 -12.75 -9.99 2.52
N LEU A 26 -12.64 -9.14 1.48
CA LEU A 26 -12.86 -7.71 1.65
C LEU A 26 -14.35 -7.43 1.82
N VAL A 27 -14.69 -6.73 2.90
CA VAL A 27 -16.09 -6.42 3.22
C VAL A 27 -16.65 -5.39 2.26
N PRO A 28 -18.00 -5.33 2.10
CA PRO A 28 -18.63 -4.21 1.38
C PRO A 28 -18.20 -2.87 1.98
N ASP A 29 -17.99 -1.89 1.13
CA ASP A 29 -17.44 -0.57 1.47
C ASP A 29 -15.98 -0.58 1.91
N GLY A 30 -15.32 -1.74 1.85
CA GLY A 30 -13.89 -1.85 2.13
C GLY A 30 -13.04 -1.23 1.03
N THR A 31 -11.74 -1.12 1.30
CA THR A 31 -10.79 -0.51 0.37
C THR A 31 -9.74 -1.52 -0.09
N LEU A 32 -9.55 -1.59 -1.40
CA LEU A 32 -8.55 -2.42 -2.05
C LEU A 32 -7.42 -1.53 -2.56
N PHE A 33 -6.20 -1.80 -2.09
CA PHE A 33 -4.98 -1.14 -2.58
C PHE A 33 -4.26 -2.12 -3.49
N ILE A 34 -4.02 -1.76 -4.74
CA ILE A 34 -3.37 -2.67 -5.69
C ILE A 34 -2.09 -2.07 -6.27
N ASN A 35 -1.10 -2.94 -6.45
CA ASN A 35 0.09 -2.60 -7.23
C ASN A 35 -0.28 -2.62 -8.71
N SER A 36 -0.64 -1.47 -9.24
CA SER A 36 -1.13 -1.35 -10.62
C SER A 36 -0.05 -1.55 -11.68
N SER A 37 1.23 -1.61 -11.28
CA SER A 37 2.31 -1.98 -12.20
C SER A 37 2.21 -3.43 -12.64
N ILE A 38 1.68 -4.31 -11.79
CA ILE A 38 1.71 -5.76 -11.98
C ILE A 38 0.31 -6.37 -12.04
N VAL A 39 -0.62 -5.87 -11.20
CA VAL A 39 -1.99 -6.39 -11.17
C VAL A 39 -2.73 -5.92 -12.41
N THR A 40 -3.09 -6.87 -13.27
CA THR A 40 -3.76 -6.62 -14.55
C THR A 40 -5.19 -7.14 -14.60
N SER A 41 -5.58 -7.97 -13.62
CA SER A 41 -6.93 -8.51 -13.55
C SER A 41 -7.97 -7.42 -13.37
N ALA A 42 -9.09 -7.55 -14.06
CA ALA A 42 -10.20 -6.60 -13.92
C ALA A 42 -10.84 -6.75 -12.54
N ILE A 43 -11.11 -5.61 -11.89
CA ILE A 43 -11.84 -5.57 -10.64
C ILE A 43 -13.31 -5.37 -10.97
N THR A 44 -14.12 -6.40 -10.79
CA THR A 44 -15.54 -6.38 -11.15
C THR A 44 -16.45 -5.98 -9.99
N ARG A 45 -15.95 -6.02 -8.76
CA ARG A 45 -16.72 -5.61 -7.58
C ARG A 45 -16.96 -4.09 -7.62
N THR A 46 -18.22 -3.70 -7.43
CA THR A 46 -18.65 -2.30 -7.44
C THR A 46 -18.94 -1.77 -6.04
N ASP A 47 -18.87 -2.63 -5.04
CA ASP A 47 -19.19 -2.31 -3.63
C ASP A 47 -17.96 -1.96 -2.80
N ILE A 48 -16.81 -1.75 -3.44
CA ILE A 48 -15.55 -1.44 -2.77
C ILE A 48 -14.88 -0.22 -3.39
N LYS A 49 -13.94 0.37 -2.64
CA LYS A 49 -13.08 1.44 -3.14
C LYS A 49 -11.78 0.80 -3.62
N VAL A 50 -11.23 1.32 -4.71
CA VAL A 50 -9.98 0.80 -5.29
C VAL A 50 -8.97 1.94 -5.38
N VAL A 51 -7.81 1.75 -4.77
CA VAL A 51 -6.68 2.67 -4.83
C VAL A 51 -5.56 2.00 -5.62
N LYS A 52 -5.24 2.57 -6.78
CA LYS A 52 -4.19 2.03 -7.66
C LYS A 52 -2.88 2.75 -7.42
N VAL A 53 -1.84 1.99 -7.10
CA VAL A 53 -0.51 2.55 -6.85
C VAL A 53 0.51 1.75 -7.67
N PRO A 54 1.18 2.36 -8.66
CA PRO A 54 2.13 1.64 -9.50
C PRO A 54 3.49 1.53 -8.81
N VAL A 55 3.53 0.78 -7.70
CA VAL A 55 4.69 0.80 -6.80
C VAL A 55 5.96 0.22 -7.42
N THR A 56 5.84 -0.79 -8.30
CA THR A 56 7.03 -1.38 -8.93
C THR A 56 7.69 -0.38 -9.87
N GLU A 57 6.91 0.27 -10.74
CA GLU A 57 7.42 1.32 -11.63
C GLU A 57 8.04 2.46 -10.84
N MET A 58 7.34 2.92 -9.80
CA MET A 58 7.81 4.03 -8.97
C MET A 58 9.13 3.71 -8.29
N ALA A 59 9.26 2.50 -7.74
CA ALA A 59 10.49 2.07 -7.08
C ALA A 59 11.67 1.99 -8.06
N LEU A 60 11.42 1.47 -9.26
CA LEU A 60 12.46 1.42 -10.31
C LEU A 60 12.89 2.81 -10.74
N GLU A 61 11.97 3.75 -10.89
CA GLU A 61 12.29 5.14 -11.21
C GLU A 61 13.12 5.81 -10.10
N MET A 62 12.90 5.42 -8.85
CA MET A 62 13.69 5.89 -7.71
C MET A 62 15.05 5.22 -7.62
N GLY A 63 15.30 4.19 -8.45
CA GLY A 63 16.59 3.51 -8.53
C GLY A 63 16.74 2.30 -7.62
N ASN A 64 15.68 1.85 -6.93
CA ASN A 64 15.79 0.69 -6.06
C ASN A 64 14.42 0.00 -5.87
N ALA A 65 14.26 -1.18 -6.49
CA ALA A 65 13.03 -1.95 -6.39
C ALA A 65 12.63 -2.29 -4.96
N LYS A 66 13.57 -2.32 -4.02
CA LYS A 66 13.31 -2.71 -2.63
C LYS A 66 12.39 -1.74 -1.87
N VAL A 67 12.23 -0.51 -2.35
CA VAL A 67 11.37 0.47 -1.67
C VAL A 67 9.90 0.36 -2.04
N LEU A 68 9.51 -0.59 -2.89
CA LEU A 68 8.11 -0.71 -3.33
C LEU A 68 7.13 -0.89 -2.17
N ASN A 69 7.50 -1.64 -1.14
CA ASN A 69 6.64 -1.84 0.03
C ASN A 69 6.47 -0.55 0.85
N ILE A 70 7.48 0.30 0.88
CA ILE A 70 7.41 1.59 1.59
C ILE A 70 6.47 2.55 0.85
N ILE A 71 6.49 2.53 -0.49
CA ILE A 71 5.55 3.33 -1.29
C ILE A 71 4.11 2.90 -0.99
N MET A 72 3.86 1.58 -0.98
CA MET A 72 2.52 1.07 -0.70
C MET A 72 2.08 1.41 0.72
N LEU A 73 2.98 1.30 1.70
CA LEU A 73 2.69 1.69 3.08
C LEU A 73 2.30 3.17 3.15
N GLY A 74 3.03 4.03 2.44
CA GLY A 74 2.69 5.45 2.34
C GLY A 74 1.29 5.67 1.78
N ALA A 75 0.95 4.97 0.71
CA ALA A 75 -0.38 5.07 0.09
C ALA A 75 -1.48 4.64 1.06
N TYR A 76 -1.27 3.55 1.77
CA TYR A 76 -2.22 3.06 2.78
C TYR A 76 -2.41 4.11 3.89
N VAL A 77 -1.33 4.62 4.44
CA VAL A 77 -1.39 5.62 5.53
C VAL A 77 -2.02 6.92 5.05
N GLY A 78 -1.65 7.38 3.86
CA GLY A 78 -2.19 8.62 3.29
C GLY A 78 -3.68 8.55 3.01
N TYR A 79 -4.15 7.40 2.54
CA TYR A 79 -5.56 7.19 2.25
C TYR A 79 -6.39 6.98 3.52
N THR A 80 -5.99 6.05 4.38
CA THR A 80 -6.78 5.65 5.54
C THR A 80 -6.65 6.61 6.72
N GLN A 81 -5.47 7.20 6.88
CA GLN A 81 -5.13 8.08 8.01
C GLN A 81 -5.41 7.44 9.38
N VAL A 82 -5.34 6.11 9.44
CA VAL A 82 -5.58 5.36 10.68
C VAL A 82 -4.48 5.56 11.72
N VAL A 83 -3.27 5.94 11.26
CA VAL A 83 -2.13 6.25 12.11
C VAL A 83 -1.51 7.55 11.60
N PRO A 84 -1.08 8.47 12.49
CA PRO A 84 -0.38 9.69 12.05
C PRO A 84 0.85 9.35 11.21
N GLU A 85 1.04 10.06 10.10
CA GLU A 85 2.13 9.77 9.17
C GLU A 85 3.51 9.95 9.78
N ASP A 86 3.66 10.92 10.68
CA ASP A 86 4.93 11.16 11.36
C ASP A 86 5.30 10.00 12.30
N VAL A 87 4.33 9.39 12.94
CA VAL A 87 4.55 8.21 13.80
C VAL A 87 5.02 7.03 12.96
N VAL A 88 4.39 6.81 11.81
CA VAL A 88 4.78 5.74 10.89
C VAL A 88 6.20 5.98 10.38
N TRP A 89 6.51 7.22 9.97
CA TRP A 89 7.86 7.55 9.51
C TRP A 89 8.90 7.34 10.59
N GLN A 90 8.63 7.75 11.83
CA GLN A 90 9.54 7.53 12.96
C GLN A 90 9.83 6.04 13.17
N THR A 91 8.82 5.19 12.99
CA THR A 91 8.99 3.74 13.10
C THR A 91 9.92 3.21 11.99
N ILE A 92 9.72 3.66 10.76
CA ILE A 92 10.59 3.30 9.63
C ILE A 92 12.02 3.76 9.90
N GLU A 93 12.18 5.00 10.30
CA GLU A 93 13.47 5.61 10.61
C GLU A 93 14.20 4.83 11.69
N HIS A 94 13.49 4.43 12.74
CA HIS A 94 14.06 3.64 13.82
C HIS A 94 14.58 2.28 13.32
N LYS A 95 13.80 1.60 12.50
CA LYS A 95 14.19 0.30 11.92
C LYS A 95 15.39 0.41 11.00
N LEU A 96 15.53 1.53 10.31
CA LEU A 96 16.65 1.80 9.39
C LEU A 96 17.85 2.44 10.07
N GLY A 97 17.80 2.65 11.39
CA GLY A 97 18.83 3.37 12.14
C GLY A 97 20.24 2.80 11.99
N LYS A 98 20.36 1.49 11.71
CA LYS A 98 21.66 0.85 11.46
C LYS A 98 22.16 1.04 10.03
N LYS A 99 21.33 1.59 9.15
CA LYS A 99 21.62 1.81 7.73
C LYS A 99 21.17 3.21 7.33
N PRO A 100 21.81 4.27 7.86
CA PRO A 100 21.34 5.64 7.62
C PRO A 100 21.39 6.05 6.15
N LYS A 101 22.20 5.39 5.32
CA LYS A 101 22.25 5.66 3.88
C LYS A 101 20.95 5.33 3.16
N LEU A 102 20.09 4.48 3.76
CA LEU A 102 18.79 4.11 3.18
C LEU A 102 17.69 5.12 3.51
N LEU A 103 17.90 6.01 4.48
CA LEU A 103 16.88 6.93 4.94
C LEU A 103 16.36 7.89 3.86
N PRO A 104 17.22 8.56 3.06
CA PRO A 104 16.69 9.52 2.06
C PRO A 104 15.79 8.86 1.04
N LEU A 105 16.18 7.69 0.52
CA LEU A 105 15.38 7.00 -0.49
C LEU A 105 14.08 6.46 0.09
N ASN A 106 14.12 5.90 1.28
CA ASN A 106 12.91 5.41 1.95
C ASN A 106 11.96 6.56 2.30
N LYS A 107 12.49 7.72 2.68
CA LYS A 107 11.66 8.90 2.92
C LYS A 107 10.97 9.36 1.64
N GLN A 108 11.71 9.42 0.53
CA GLN A 108 11.16 9.76 -0.77
C GLN A 108 10.04 8.78 -1.16
N ALA A 109 10.27 7.49 -0.96
CA ALA A 109 9.29 6.44 -1.25
C ALA A 109 8.02 6.58 -0.41
N PHE A 110 8.19 6.79 0.89
CA PHE A 110 7.07 6.96 1.82
C PHE A 110 6.24 8.20 1.46
N GLU A 111 6.89 9.33 1.22
CA GLU A 111 6.22 10.58 0.85
C GLU A 111 5.49 10.48 -0.48
N ALA A 112 6.08 9.79 -1.48
CA ALA A 112 5.42 9.58 -2.76
C ALA A 112 4.14 8.76 -2.60
N GLY A 113 4.19 7.71 -1.78
CA GLY A 113 3.01 6.91 -1.45
C GLY A 113 1.96 7.72 -0.70
N LEU A 114 2.36 8.49 0.30
CA LEU A 114 1.46 9.37 1.06
C LEU A 114 0.67 10.29 0.13
N LYS A 115 1.35 10.90 -0.82
CA LYS A 115 0.71 11.81 -1.77
C LYS A 115 -0.36 11.10 -2.58
N ILE A 116 -0.05 9.92 -3.11
CA ILE A 116 -1.03 9.14 -3.90
C ILE A 116 -2.23 8.78 -3.03
N GLY A 117 -2.01 8.32 -1.81
CA GLY A 117 -3.09 7.96 -0.91
C GLY A 117 -3.99 9.15 -0.55
N LYS A 118 -3.39 10.29 -0.24
CA LYS A 118 -4.13 11.51 0.07
C LYS A 118 -4.93 12.02 -1.13
N ASP A 119 -4.34 11.98 -2.32
CA ASP A 119 -4.99 12.44 -3.55
C ASP A 119 -6.17 11.52 -3.94
N ALA A 120 -6.15 10.26 -3.52
CA ALA A 120 -7.19 9.28 -3.84
C ALA A 120 -8.41 9.35 -2.90
N ARG A 121 -8.33 10.10 -1.83
CA ARG A 121 -9.43 10.21 -0.85
C ARG A 121 -10.64 10.96 -1.43
#